data_86dd8470d9dcf96c06a97764eb8d65a7
#
_entry.id   86dd8470d9dcf96c06a97764eb8d65a7
#
_cell.length_a   1.000
_cell.length_b   1.000
_cell.length_c   1.000
_cell.angle_alpha   90.00
_cell.angle_beta   90.00
_cell.angle_gamma   90.00
#
_symmetry.space_group_name_H-M   'P 1'
#
loop_
_entity.id
_entity.type
_entity.pdbx_description
1 polymer ?
#
loop_
_entity_poly.entity_id
_entity_poly.type
_entity_poly.pdbx_seq_one_letter_code
_entity_poly.pdbx_strand_id
1 'polypeptide(L)'
;MNFLNKRDKAAIAQRVAQDIFDGAYVNLGIGMPTAVANHLPKGIEVVLHSENGILGMGPQPATGDEDFDLINAGKQPVTLLKGGAYFHHADSFAMMRGGHIDICVLGAYQVSVKGVFANWSTGEVGAIPAVGGAMDLAVGAKETWVMMDLLTKTGQSKVVSSCTYPLTGLACVRRIYTDLCTLSCGPDGLRLVDTVEGLSHADLVNLIGLPIQPASSAGH
;
A
#
# COMPACT_ATOMS: atom_id res chain seq x y z
N MET A 1 15.33 -15.89 12.43
CA MET A 1 14.22 -16.05 13.39
C MET A 1 12.98 -16.46 12.60
N ASN A 2 12.34 -17.55 12.98
CA ASN A 2 11.11 -17.99 12.33
C ASN A 2 9.96 -17.46 13.19
N PHE A 3 9.33 -16.37 12.77
CA PHE A 3 8.17 -15.82 13.47
C PHE A 3 6.95 -16.67 13.11
N LEU A 4 6.40 -17.40 14.07
CA LEU A 4 5.35 -18.39 13.89
C LEU A 4 4.00 -17.77 13.44
N ASN A 5 3.78 -16.48 13.70
CA ASN A 5 2.50 -15.78 13.48
C ASN A 5 2.59 -14.64 12.43
N LYS A 6 3.43 -14.80 11.40
CA LYS A 6 3.47 -13.83 10.30
C LYS A 6 2.12 -13.72 9.60
N ARG A 7 1.69 -12.50 9.28
CA ARG A 7 0.60 -12.26 8.35
C ARG A 7 1.00 -12.75 6.97
N ASP A 8 0.17 -13.54 6.35
CA ASP A 8 0.27 -13.79 4.92
C ASP A 8 -0.25 -12.57 4.12
N LYS A 9 -0.17 -12.64 2.79
CA LYS A 9 -0.58 -11.53 1.93
C LYS A 9 -2.05 -11.15 2.11
N ALA A 10 -2.93 -12.13 2.36
CA ALA A 10 -4.35 -11.89 2.58
C ALA A 10 -4.58 -11.20 3.93
N ALA A 11 -3.89 -11.62 4.99
CA ALA A 11 -3.97 -11.00 6.32
C ALA A 11 -3.41 -9.56 6.32
N ILE A 12 -2.33 -9.28 5.55
CA ILE A 12 -1.85 -7.90 5.38
C ILE A 12 -2.91 -7.06 4.64
N ALA A 13 -3.49 -7.58 3.55
CA ALA A 13 -4.53 -6.89 2.78
C ALA A 13 -5.78 -6.62 3.63
N GLN A 14 -6.20 -7.57 4.45
CA GLN A 14 -7.29 -7.42 5.41
C GLN A 14 -6.98 -6.33 6.44
N ARG A 15 -5.75 -6.29 6.95
CA ARG A 15 -5.33 -5.26 7.90
C ARG A 15 -5.34 -3.86 7.29
N VAL A 16 -4.90 -3.71 6.04
CA VAL A 16 -5.01 -2.45 5.28
C VAL A 16 -6.47 -2.03 5.13
N ALA A 17 -7.33 -2.97 4.71
CA ALA A 17 -8.74 -2.70 4.45
C ALA A 17 -9.49 -2.20 5.70
N GLN A 18 -9.11 -2.65 6.90
CA GLN A 18 -9.71 -2.22 8.17
C GLN A 18 -9.48 -0.74 8.51
N ASP A 19 -8.41 -0.13 7.97
CA ASP A 19 -8.08 1.27 8.22
C ASP A 19 -8.69 2.22 7.17
N ILE A 20 -9.29 1.68 6.09
CA ILE A 20 -9.96 2.48 5.06
C ILE A 20 -11.30 2.99 5.64
N PHE A 21 -11.51 4.30 5.56
CA PHE A 21 -12.72 4.94 6.08
C PHE A 21 -13.85 4.98 5.04
N ASP A 22 -15.07 5.14 5.53
CA ASP A 22 -16.27 5.26 4.72
C ASP A 22 -16.23 6.50 3.80
N GLY A 23 -16.61 6.35 2.54
CA GLY A 23 -16.56 7.39 1.52
C GLY A 23 -15.19 7.62 0.89
N ALA A 24 -14.17 6.82 1.22
CA ALA A 24 -12.81 7.01 0.69
C ALA A 24 -12.70 6.70 -0.80
N TYR A 25 -11.97 7.55 -1.52
CA TYR A 25 -11.48 7.28 -2.88
C TYR A 25 -10.09 6.64 -2.79
N VAL A 26 -9.99 5.38 -3.21
CA VAL A 26 -8.79 4.55 -2.97
C VAL A 26 -8.21 4.04 -4.28
N ASN A 27 -6.91 4.25 -4.50
CA ASN A 27 -6.17 3.57 -5.56
C ASN A 27 -5.34 2.43 -4.97
N LEU A 28 -5.43 1.26 -5.59
CA LEU A 28 -4.68 0.07 -5.22
C LEU A 28 -3.62 -0.22 -6.28
N GLY A 29 -2.36 -0.07 -5.91
CA GLY A 29 -1.22 -0.36 -6.78
C GLY A 29 -1.16 -1.83 -7.21
N ILE A 30 -0.44 -2.07 -8.29
CA ILE A 30 -0.27 -3.40 -8.89
C ILE A 30 0.42 -4.36 -7.91
N GLY A 31 0.00 -5.62 -7.92
CA GLY A 31 0.58 -6.70 -7.11
C GLY A 31 -0.15 -6.89 -5.78
N MET A 32 0.57 -6.94 -4.66
CA MET A 32 0.00 -7.22 -3.34
C MET A 32 -1.16 -6.28 -2.94
N PRO A 33 -1.12 -4.96 -3.22
CA PRO A 33 -2.20 -4.04 -2.87
C PRO A 33 -3.56 -4.36 -3.50
N THR A 34 -3.62 -4.99 -4.69
CA THR A 34 -4.90 -5.31 -5.34
C THR A 34 -5.79 -6.22 -4.48
N ALA A 35 -5.19 -7.06 -3.63
CA ALA A 35 -5.93 -7.95 -2.74
C ALA A 35 -6.78 -7.22 -1.69
N VAL A 36 -6.49 -5.95 -1.39
CA VAL A 36 -7.23 -5.14 -0.42
C VAL A 36 -8.71 -5.01 -0.82
N ALA A 37 -9.00 -4.92 -2.13
CA ALA A 37 -10.36 -4.83 -2.65
C ALA A 37 -11.28 -5.98 -2.18
N ASN A 38 -10.71 -7.17 -1.94
CA ASN A 38 -11.47 -8.36 -1.52
C ASN A 38 -11.77 -8.40 0.00
N HIS A 39 -11.21 -7.46 0.77
CA HIS A 39 -11.28 -7.43 2.23
C HIS A 39 -11.94 -6.16 2.78
N LEU A 40 -12.51 -5.32 1.93
CA LEU A 40 -13.19 -4.10 2.36
C LEU A 40 -14.31 -4.44 3.36
N PRO A 41 -14.43 -3.69 4.48
CA PRO A 41 -15.46 -3.94 5.47
C PRO A 41 -16.87 -3.82 4.88
N LYS A 42 -17.78 -4.67 5.34
CA LYS A 42 -19.20 -4.52 4.99
C LYS A 42 -19.77 -3.30 5.69
N GLY A 43 -20.57 -2.51 4.97
CA GLY A 43 -21.27 -1.37 5.53
C GLY A 43 -20.55 -0.03 5.39
N ILE A 44 -19.40 0.00 4.71
CA ILE A 44 -18.79 1.24 4.24
C ILE A 44 -18.83 1.30 2.73
N GLU A 45 -18.89 2.51 2.18
CA GLU A 45 -18.77 2.77 0.76
C GLU A 45 -17.34 3.20 0.44
N VAL A 46 -16.67 2.46 -0.43
CA VAL A 46 -15.30 2.78 -0.91
C VAL A 46 -15.33 2.85 -2.41
N VAL A 47 -14.87 3.96 -2.96
CA VAL A 47 -14.77 4.15 -4.41
C VAL A 47 -13.37 3.77 -4.87
N LEU A 48 -13.23 2.59 -5.46
CA LEU A 48 -11.96 2.14 -6.01
C LEU A 48 -11.69 2.81 -7.36
N HIS A 49 -10.52 3.40 -7.48
CA HIS A 49 -9.98 4.03 -8.68
C HIS A 49 -8.91 3.13 -9.29
N SER A 50 -8.92 2.96 -10.60
CA SER A 50 -7.84 2.31 -11.34
C SER A 50 -7.24 3.27 -12.35
N GLU A 51 -5.90 3.40 -12.37
CA GLU A 51 -5.19 4.40 -13.18
C GLU A 51 -5.41 4.26 -14.69
N ASN A 52 -5.84 3.09 -15.16
CA ASN A 52 -6.17 2.85 -16.56
C ASN A 52 -7.54 3.42 -17.00
N GLY A 53 -8.31 4.03 -16.08
CA GLY A 53 -9.54 4.77 -16.40
C GLY A 53 -10.83 4.16 -15.87
N ILE A 54 -10.83 3.60 -14.67
CA ILE A 54 -12.03 3.06 -14.00
C ILE A 54 -12.21 3.75 -12.65
N LEU A 55 -13.42 4.20 -12.38
CA LEU A 55 -13.89 4.66 -11.07
C LEU A 55 -15.09 3.81 -10.65
N GLY A 56 -15.10 3.38 -9.38
CA GLY A 56 -16.09 2.42 -8.90
C GLY A 56 -15.81 1.00 -9.39
N MET A 57 -14.52 0.64 -9.46
CA MET A 57 -14.08 -0.73 -9.73
C MET A 57 -14.61 -1.67 -8.65
N GLY A 58 -15.24 -2.75 -9.08
CA GLY A 58 -15.76 -3.80 -8.21
C GLY A 58 -14.77 -4.97 -8.01
N PRO A 59 -15.21 -6.02 -7.31
CA PRO A 59 -14.40 -7.21 -7.08
C PRO A 59 -14.12 -7.97 -8.39
N GLN A 60 -13.21 -8.95 -8.30
CA GLN A 60 -12.97 -9.89 -9.38
C GLN A 60 -14.25 -10.67 -9.69
N PRO A 61 -14.62 -10.86 -10.99
CA PRO A 61 -15.76 -11.66 -11.38
C PRO A 61 -15.58 -13.13 -11.00
N ALA A 62 -16.67 -13.89 -10.98
CA ALA A 62 -16.60 -15.34 -10.83
C ALA A 62 -15.92 -15.97 -12.07
N THR A 63 -15.29 -17.12 -11.86
CA THR A 63 -14.64 -17.86 -12.96
C THR A 63 -15.65 -18.19 -14.05
N GLY A 64 -15.39 -17.76 -15.27
CA GLY A 64 -16.25 -17.91 -16.43
C GLY A 64 -17.14 -16.71 -16.75
N ASP A 65 -17.19 -15.71 -15.86
CA ASP A 65 -17.94 -14.47 -16.05
C ASP A 65 -16.98 -13.27 -16.35
N GLU A 66 -15.70 -13.56 -16.65
CA GLU A 66 -14.70 -12.53 -16.90
C GLU A 66 -14.99 -11.78 -18.21
N ASP A 67 -15.03 -10.46 -18.14
CA ASP A 67 -14.91 -9.59 -19.29
C ASP A 67 -13.44 -9.20 -19.45
N PHE A 68 -12.78 -9.72 -20.48
CA PHE A 68 -11.35 -9.46 -20.72
C PHE A 68 -11.06 -8.06 -21.24
N ASP A 69 -12.06 -7.30 -21.63
CA ASP A 69 -11.96 -5.87 -21.94
C ASP A 69 -12.08 -4.99 -20.69
N LEU A 70 -12.59 -5.55 -19.57
CA LEU A 70 -12.74 -4.89 -18.29
C LEU A 70 -11.68 -5.38 -17.30
N ILE A 71 -10.52 -4.75 -17.34
CA ILE A 71 -9.37 -5.10 -16.51
C ILE A 71 -8.86 -3.89 -15.70
N ASN A 72 -8.29 -4.15 -14.52
CA ASN A 72 -7.58 -3.12 -13.75
C ASN A 72 -6.19 -2.82 -14.34
N ALA A 73 -5.47 -1.85 -13.76
CA ALA A 73 -4.11 -1.51 -14.15
C ALA A 73 -3.11 -2.67 -14.02
N GLY A 74 -3.43 -3.66 -13.16
CA GLY A 74 -2.68 -4.91 -13.00
C GLY A 74 -3.02 -6.00 -14.02
N LYS A 75 -3.86 -5.68 -15.02
CA LYS A 75 -4.34 -6.62 -16.07
C LYS A 75 -5.18 -7.78 -15.51
N GLN A 76 -5.83 -7.58 -14.38
CA GLN A 76 -6.73 -8.57 -13.79
C GLN A 76 -8.18 -8.20 -14.14
N PRO A 77 -9.03 -9.17 -14.52
CA PRO A 77 -10.46 -8.95 -14.72
C PRO A 77 -11.10 -8.38 -13.44
N VAL A 78 -11.95 -7.39 -13.60
CA VAL A 78 -12.71 -6.76 -12.53
C VAL A 78 -14.16 -6.57 -12.95
N THR A 79 -15.02 -6.22 -12.01
CA THR A 79 -16.39 -5.78 -12.30
C THR A 79 -16.49 -4.26 -12.15
N LEU A 80 -17.58 -3.67 -12.67
CA LEU A 80 -17.93 -2.28 -12.44
C LEU A 80 -19.13 -2.23 -11.50
N LEU A 81 -19.01 -1.49 -10.40
CA LEU A 81 -20.11 -1.27 -9.47
C LEU A 81 -21.17 -0.34 -10.09
N LYS A 82 -22.42 -0.43 -9.61
CA LYS A 82 -23.47 0.50 -10.02
C LYS A 82 -23.07 1.95 -9.71
N GLY A 83 -23.10 2.80 -10.72
CA GLY A 83 -22.63 4.18 -10.63
C GLY A 83 -21.15 4.35 -10.96
N GLY A 84 -20.44 3.27 -11.24
CA GLY A 84 -19.07 3.34 -11.75
C GLY A 84 -18.99 3.97 -13.14
N ALA A 85 -17.81 4.47 -13.49
CA ALA A 85 -17.58 5.18 -14.74
C ALA A 85 -16.24 4.80 -15.37
N TYR A 86 -16.22 4.86 -16.70
CA TYR A 86 -14.99 4.81 -17.50
C TYR A 86 -14.61 6.23 -17.93
N PHE A 87 -13.31 6.49 -17.98
CA PHE A 87 -12.78 7.78 -18.42
C PHE A 87 -11.41 7.61 -19.08
N HIS A 88 -10.95 8.66 -19.74
CA HIS A 88 -9.67 8.60 -20.43
C HIS A 88 -8.51 8.50 -19.42
N HIS A 89 -7.47 7.75 -19.79
CA HIS A 89 -6.28 7.56 -18.95
C HIS A 89 -5.66 8.90 -18.47
N ALA A 90 -5.67 9.93 -19.29
CA ALA A 90 -5.17 11.25 -18.88
C ALA A 90 -6.01 11.88 -17.75
N ASP A 91 -7.34 11.65 -17.74
CA ASP A 91 -8.21 12.14 -16.66
C ASP A 91 -7.92 11.42 -15.35
N SER A 92 -7.54 10.15 -15.41
CA SER A 92 -7.07 9.39 -14.25
C SER A 92 -5.89 10.08 -13.58
N PHE A 93 -4.87 10.47 -14.35
CA PHE A 93 -3.73 11.20 -13.83
C PHE A 93 -4.06 12.63 -13.38
N ALA A 94 -5.02 13.28 -14.02
CA ALA A 94 -5.55 14.57 -13.57
C ALA A 94 -6.22 14.43 -12.18
N MET A 95 -7.00 13.38 -11.95
CA MET A 95 -7.59 13.09 -10.64
C MET A 95 -6.54 12.86 -9.57
N MET A 96 -5.50 12.07 -9.88
CA MET A 96 -4.39 11.81 -8.95
C MET A 96 -3.67 13.10 -8.59
N ARG A 97 -3.19 13.85 -9.60
CA ARG A 97 -2.45 15.12 -9.41
C ARG A 97 -3.30 16.22 -8.78
N GLY A 98 -4.61 16.19 -9.00
CA GLY A 98 -5.58 17.11 -8.41
C GLY A 98 -5.91 16.86 -6.95
N GLY A 99 -5.35 15.81 -6.32
CA GLY A 99 -5.62 15.48 -4.91
C GLY A 99 -6.98 14.87 -4.65
N HIS A 100 -7.60 14.25 -5.68
CA HIS A 100 -8.93 13.64 -5.55
C HIS A 100 -8.91 12.20 -5.04
N ILE A 101 -7.72 11.61 -4.88
CA ILE A 101 -7.53 10.28 -4.28
C ILE A 101 -7.19 10.46 -2.79
N ASP A 102 -7.99 9.88 -1.91
CA ASP A 102 -7.77 9.97 -0.47
C ASP A 102 -6.60 9.09 -0.04
N ILE A 103 -6.57 7.84 -0.52
CA ILE A 103 -5.57 6.85 -0.15
C ILE A 103 -5.03 6.18 -1.40
N CYS A 104 -3.71 6.12 -1.53
CA CYS A 104 -3.08 5.16 -2.44
C CYS A 104 -2.30 4.11 -1.64
N VAL A 105 -2.48 2.83 -1.99
CA VAL A 105 -1.76 1.70 -1.39
C VAL A 105 -0.76 1.17 -2.41
N LEU A 106 0.52 1.23 -2.09
CA LEU A 106 1.61 0.87 -3.01
C LEU A 106 2.54 -0.18 -2.40
N GLY A 107 3.14 -1.02 -3.24
CA GLY A 107 4.26 -1.84 -2.83
C GLY A 107 5.54 -1.02 -2.71
N ALA A 108 6.51 -1.46 -1.89
CA ALA A 108 7.82 -0.83 -1.80
C ALA A 108 8.96 -1.82 -1.63
N TYR A 109 10.14 -1.41 -2.10
CA TYR A 109 11.42 -2.08 -1.82
C TYR A 109 12.05 -1.56 -0.53
N GLN A 110 11.95 -0.24 -0.28
CA GLN A 110 12.40 0.43 0.94
C GLN A 110 11.49 1.59 1.29
N VAL A 111 11.31 1.83 2.60
CA VAL A 111 10.66 3.02 3.16
C VAL A 111 11.55 3.58 4.24
N SER A 112 11.82 4.88 4.22
CA SER A 112 12.61 5.54 5.27
C SER A 112 11.73 5.96 6.45
N VAL A 113 12.38 6.21 7.60
CA VAL A 113 11.74 6.74 8.81
C VAL A 113 10.97 8.06 8.59
N LYS A 114 11.32 8.81 7.54
CA LYS A 114 10.67 10.07 7.17
C LYS A 114 9.59 9.91 6.09
N GLY A 115 9.20 8.69 5.75
CA GLY A 115 8.17 8.42 4.73
C GLY A 115 8.64 8.65 3.28
N VAL A 116 9.95 8.69 3.04
CA VAL A 116 10.51 8.58 1.68
C VAL A 116 10.49 7.12 1.27
N PHE A 117 10.12 6.80 0.02
CA PHE A 117 10.10 5.40 -0.42
C PHE A 117 10.63 5.20 -1.84
N ALA A 118 11.01 3.95 -2.10
CA ALA A 118 11.54 3.47 -3.38
C ALA A 118 10.81 2.18 -3.78
N ASN A 119 10.26 2.13 -5.00
CA ASN A 119 9.50 0.96 -5.46
C ASN A 119 9.66 0.60 -6.95
N TRP A 120 10.43 1.36 -7.73
CA TRP A 120 10.49 1.16 -9.18
C TRP A 120 11.81 0.56 -9.70
N SER A 121 12.89 0.64 -8.92
CA SER A 121 14.19 0.06 -9.28
C SER A 121 14.99 -0.29 -8.03
N THR A 122 15.75 -1.39 -8.08
CA THR A 122 16.78 -1.74 -7.08
C THR A 122 18.16 -1.20 -7.44
N GLY A 123 18.30 -0.59 -8.62
CA GLY A 123 19.58 -0.11 -9.13
C GLY A 123 20.50 -1.21 -9.65
N GLU A 124 20.04 -2.47 -9.72
CA GLU A 124 20.83 -3.57 -10.28
C GLU A 124 21.06 -3.41 -11.77
N VAL A 125 22.30 -3.70 -12.21
CA VAL A 125 22.67 -3.62 -13.63
C VAL A 125 21.86 -4.66 -14.43
N GLY A 126 21.15 -4.20 -15.45
CA GLY A 126 20.31 -5.05 -16.30
C GLY A 126 18.90 -5.32 -15.79
N ALA A 127 18.56 -4.85 -14.58
CA ALA A 127 17.17 -4.91 -14.11
C ALA A 127 16.30 -3.94 -14.91
N ILE A 128 15.11 -4.40 -15.32
CA ILE A 128 14.13 -3.55 -16.01
C ILE A 128 13.42 -2.70 -14.95
N PRO A 129 13.49 -1.36 -15.01
CA PRO A 129 12.80 -0.50 -14.07
C PRO A 129 11.27 -0.65 -14.20
N ALA A 130 10.58 -0.82 -13.08
CA ALA A 130 9.12 -0.90 -13.03
C ALA A 130 8.51 0.52 -12.87
N VAL A 131 8.79 1.41 -13.80
CA VAL A 131 8.25 2.78 -13.80
C VAL A 131 6.78 2.74 -14.24
N GLY A 132 5.90 3.37 -13.46
CA GLY A 132 4.46 3.48 -13.73
C GLY A 132 3.87 4.69 -13.03
N GLY A 133 2.58 4.68 -12.75
CA GLY A 133 1.86 5.77 -12.07
C GLY A 133 2.21 6.00 -10.60
N ALA A 134 3.12 5.21 -10.03
CA ALA A 134 3.42 5.25 -8.59
C ALA A 134 3.91 6.61 -8.09
N MET A 135 4.68 7.36 -8.90
CA MET A 135 5.16 8.70 -8.52
C MET A 135 4.00 9.70 -8.43
N ASP A 136 3.10 9.68 -9.42
CA ASP A 136 1.92 10.55 -9.46
C ASP A 136 0.95 10.21 -8.31
N LEU A 137 0.74 8.92 -8.04
CA LEU A 137 -0.07 8.45 -6.91
C LEU A 137 0.53 8.89 -5.58
N ALA A 138 1.84 8.70 -5.40
CA ALA A 138 2.52 9.02 -4.15
C ALA A 138 2.53 10.52 -3.81
N VAL A 139 2.54 11.39 -4.83
CA VAL A 139 2.56 12.84 -4.65
C VAL A 139 1.14 13.42 -4.64
N GLY A 140 0.23 12.84 -5.40
CA GLY A 140 -1.11 13.37 -5.60
C GLY A 140 -2.16 12.86 -4.62
N ALA A 141 -2.02 11.65 -4.08
CA ALA A 141 -2.95 11.16 -3.06
C ALA A 141 -2.76 11.91 -1.72
N LYS A 142 -3.85 12.07 -0.97
CA LYS A 142 -3.81 12.72 0.35
C LYS A 142 -2.99 11.89 1.34
N GLU A 143 -3.09 10.54 1.25
CA GLU A 143 -2.27 9.62 2.04
C GLU A 143 -1.70 8.51 1.16
N THR A 144 -0.42 8.23 1.32
CA THR A 144 0.26 7.08 0.72
C THR A 144 0.52 6.03 1.79
N TRP A 145 -0.02 4.83 1.58
CA TRP A 145 0.20 3.68 2.43
C TRP A 145 1.06 2.65 1.68
N VAL A 146 1.96 2.02 2.40
CA VAL A 146 2.85 1.00 1.81
C VAL A 146 2.47 -0.37 2.36
N MET A 147 2.43 -1.37 1.47
CA MET A 147 2.19 -2.77 1.78
C MET A 147 3.36 -3.61 1.30
N MET A 148 4.10 -4.25 2.22
CA MET A 148 5.33 -4.99 1.90
C MET A 148 5.68 -6.00 3.00
N ASP A 149 6.53 -7.00 2.70
CA ASP A 149 7.21 -7.76 3.76
C ASP A 149 8.19 -6.84 4.50
N LEU A 150 8.29 -6.96 5.82
CA LEU A 150 9.20 -6.15 6.64
C LEU A 150 10.67 -6.38 6.29
N LEU A 151 11.01 -7.63 6.02
CA LEU A 151 12.39 -8.05 5.76
C LEU A 151 12.60 -8.47 4.31
N THR A 152 13.83 -8.34 3.85
CA THR A 152 14.30 -8.95 2.61
C THR A 152 14.44 -10.47 2.80
N LYS A 153 14.65 -11.19 1.69
CA LYS A 153 14.95 -12.64 1.73
C LYS A 153 16.23 -12.96 2.53
N THR A 154 17.13 -11.99 2.68
CA THR A 154 18.38 -12.10 3.45
C THR A 154 18.23 -11.63 4.90
N GLY A 155 17.00 -11.28 5.34
CA GLY A 155 16.72 -10.89 6.72
C GLY A 155 17.00 -9.43 7.07
N GLN A 156 17.32 -8.59 6.09
CA GLN A 156 17.54 -7.16 6.31
C GLN A 156 16.21 -6.40 6.33
N SER A 157 16.10 -5.39 7.19
CA SER A 157 14.92 -4.52 7.22
C SER A 157 14.77 -3.73 5.93
N LYS A 158 13.53 -3.65 5.41
CA LYS A 158 13.13 -2.75 4.33
C LYS A 158 12.71 -1.37 4.84
N VAL A 159 12.48 -1.25 6.14
CA VAL A 159 12.34 0.05 6.81
C VAL A 159 13.73 0.52 7.19
N VAL A 160 14.15 1.67 6.66
CA VAL A 160 15.53 2.14 6.70
C VAL A 160 15.63 3.59 7.20
N SER A 161 16.81 4.00 7.64
CA SER A 161 17.03 5.41 7.99
C SER A 161 16.95 6.33 6.77
N SER A 162 17.52 5.87 5.64
CA SER A 162 17.49 6.52 4.33
C SER A 162 17.42 5.47 3.24
N CYS A 163 16.58 5.70 2.21
CA CYS A 163 16.53 4.82 1.04
C CYS A 163 17.84 4.87 0.27
N THR A 164 18.30 3.69 -0.16
CA THR A 164 19.50 3.52 -1.00
C THR A 164 19.15 3.27 -2.46
N TYR A 165 17.89 2.91 -2.73
CA TYR A 165 17.37 2.72 -4.08
C TYR A 165 16.82 4.03 -4.67
N PRO A 166 16.70 4.13 -6.01
CA PRO A 166 16.09 5.29 -6.66
C PRO A 166 14.69 5.59 -6.09
N LEU A 167 14.48 6.86 -5.74
CA LEU A 167 13.30 7.30 -5.00
C LEU A 167 12.05 7.35 -5.88
N THR A 168 10.91 7.03 -5.30
CA THR A 168 9.58 7.17 -5.90
C THR A 168 8.84 8.41 -5.38
N GLY A 169 8.88 8.64 -4.07
CA GLY A 169 8.21 9.76 -3.44
C GLY A 169 8.93 10.24 -2.19
N LEU A 170 8.84 11.54 -1.91
CA LEU A 170 9.50 12.20 -0.80
C LEU A 170 8.49 12.49 0.32
N ALA A 171 8.74 11.95 1.52
CA ALA A 171 7.98 12.24 2.74
C ALA A 171 6.44 12.09 2.59
N CYS A 172 5.97 11.20 1.70
CA CYS A 172 4.56 11.00 1.39
C CYS A 172 3.95 9.80 2.11
N VAL A 173 4.75 8.78 2.47
CA VAL A 173 4.24 7.59 3.17
C VAL A 173 3.81 7.95 4.58
N ARG A 174 2.58 7.55 4.95
CA ARG A 174 2.00 7.74 6.29
C ARG A 174 1.88 6.45 7.07
N ARG A 175 1.62 5.32 6.39
CA ARG A 175 1.49 4.00 6.99
C ARG A 175 2.27 2.94 6.24
N ILE A 176 2.80 1.98 6.98
CA ILE A 176 3.55 0.84 6.46
C ILE A 176 2.93 -0.42 7.06
N TYR A 177 2.30 -1.24 6.23
CA TYR A 177 1.68 -2.51 6.59
C TYR A 177 2.61 -3.64 6.19
N THR A 178 2.97 -4.47 7.15
CA THR A 178 3.90 -5.57 6.91
C THR A 178 3.37 -6.91 7.42
N ASP A 179 4.10 -7.96 7.10
CA ASP A 179 3.88 -9.31 7.60
C ASP A 179 4.06 -9.44 9.13
N LEU A 180 4.75 -8.49 9.77
CA LEU A 180 5.07 -8.54 11.21
C LEU A 180 4.43 -7.42 12.03
N CYS A 181 4.21 -6.25 11.46
CA CYS A 181 3.69 -5.08 12.16
C CYS A 181 3.04 -4.07 11.21
N THR A 182 2.31 -3.13 11.79
CA THR A 182 1.87 -1.90 11.15
C THR A 182 2.57 -0.73 11.83
N LEU A 183 3.17 0.15 11.03
CA LEU A 183 3.85 1.36 11.50
C LEU A 183 3.20 2.59 10.88
N SER A 184 3.17 3.70 11.61
CA SER A 184 3.00 5.02 11.04
C SER A 184 4.37 5.70 10.92
N CYS A 185 4.53 6.55 9.91
CA CYS A 185 5.74 7.35 9.73
C CYS A 185 5.38 8.81 9.43
N GLY A 186 6.27 9.71 9.84
CA GLY A 186 6.04 11.12 9.71
C GLY A 186 7.23 11.94 10.21
N PRO A 187 7.04 13.27 10.44
CA PRO A 187 8.11 14.14 10.89
C PRO A 187 8.79 13.66 12.19
N ASP A 188 8.03 13.07 13.10
CA ASP A 188 8.49 12.58 14.40
C ASP A 188 9.12 11.18 14.34
N GLY A 189 9.29 10.61 13.14
CA GLY A 189 9.84 9.28 12.92
C GLY A 189 8.79 8.18 12.88
N LEU A 190 9.20 6.96 13.29
CA LEU A 190 8.35 5.78 13.28
C LEU A 190 7.57 5.64 14.58
N ARG A 191 6.32 5.23 14.49
CA ARG A 191 5.48 4.84 15.62
C ARG A 191 4.82 3.50 15.33
N LEU A 192 4.82 2.62 16.32
CA LEU A 192 4.09 1.37 16.28
C LEU A 192 2.58 1.62 16.28
N VAL A 193 1.86 0.93 15.40
CA VAL A 193 0.38 0.86 15.42
C VAL A 193 -0.04 -0.48 16.02
N ASP A 194 0.45 -1.57 15.46
CA ASP A 194 0.21 -2.93 15.96
C ASP A 194 1.34 -3.90 15.56
N THR A 195 1.41 -5.06 16.23
CA THR A 195 2.29 -6.17 15.89
C THR A 195 1.51 -7.48 15.81
N VAL A 196 2.12 -8.48 15.18
CA VAL A 196 1.64 -9.87 15.28
C VAL A 196 1.83 -10.39 16.69
N GLU A 197 1.00 -11.37 17.08
CA GLU A 197 1.10 -12.02 18.38
C GLU A 197 2.49 -12.62 18.63
N GLY A 198 3.03 -12.41 19.80
CA GLY A 198 4.34 -12.91 20.23
C GLY A 198 5.54 -12.05 19.79
N LEU A 199 5.34 -10.94 19.06
CA LEU A 199 6.40 -9.99 18.73
C LEU A 199 6.29 -8.75 19.61
N SER A 200 7.25 -8.58 20.54
CA SER A 200 7.27 -7.41 21.41
C SER A 200 7.78 -6.16 20.68
N HIS A 201 7.47 -4.98 21.21
CA HIS A 201 8.03 -3.70 20.72
C HIS A 201 9.56 -3.71 20.73
N ALA A 202 10.19 -4.27 21.79
CA ALA A 202 11.64 -4.33 21.89
C ALA A 202 12.27 -5.24 20.80
N ASP A 203 11.63 -6.39 20.52
CA ASP A 203 12.05 -7.28 19.45
C ASP A 203 11.94 -6.59 18.08
N LEU A 204 10.88 -5.83 17.85
CA LEU A 204 10.68 -5.10 16.61
C LEU A 204 11.74 -3.99 16.43
N VAL A 205 12.06 -3.24 17.48
CA VAL A 205 13.15 -2.23 17.47
C VAL A 205 14.48 -2.90 17.12
N ASN A 206 14.79 -4.04 17.73
CA ASN A 206 16.01 -4.79 17.43
C ASN A 206 16.04 -5.32 15.99
N LEU A 207 14.88 -5.79 15.49
CA LEU A 207 14.74 -6.36 14.15
C LEU A 207 14.91 -5.31 13.05
N ILE A 208 14.34 -4.12 13.25
CA ILE A 208 14.43 -3.00 12.30
C ILE A 208 15.76 -2.26 12.45
N GLY A 209 16.31 -2.21 13.66
CA GLY A 209 17.54 -1.49 13.97
C GLY A 209 17.38 0.03 14.02
N LEU A 210 16.15 0.53 14.21
CA LEU A 210 15.83 1.95 14.26
C LEU A 210 14.89 2.25 15.43
N PRO A 211 14.93 3.49 15.99
CA PRO A 211 13.99 3.90 17.02
C PRO A 211 12.55 3.85 16.52
N ILE A 212 11.67 3.25 17.30
CA ILE A 212 10.22 3.19 17.04
C ILE A 212 9.53 3.65 18.32
N GLN A 213 8.68 4.66 18.22
CA GLN A 213 7.83 5.06 19.33
C GLN A 213 6.80 3.97 19.62
N PRO A 214 6.46 3.68 20.88
CA PRO A 214 5.43 2.70 21.21
C PRO A 214 4.07 3.12 20.64
N ALA A 215 3.16 2.16 20.53
CA ALA A 215 1.79 2.46 20.17
C ALA A 215 1.23 3.51 21.15
N SER A 216 0.49 4.47 20.62
CA SER A 216 -0.26 5.38 21.48
C SER A 216 -1.23 4.54 22.29
N SER A 217 -1.23 4.69 23.62
CA SER A 217 -2.33 4.16 24.41
C SER A 217 -3.60 4.84 23.91
N ALA A 218 -4.39 4.13 23.11
CA ALA A 218 -5.71 4.59 22.74
C ALA A 218 -6.50 4.73 24.05
N GLY A 219 -6.83 5.97 24.41
CA GLY A 219 -7.87 6.18 25.39
C GLY A 219 -9.15 5.52 24.84
N HIS A 220 -9.62 4.53 25.55
CA HIS A 220 -10.93 3.90 25.34
C HIS A 220 -12.03 4.92 25.55
#